data_9c80fba038c7f56483643436e20b0f71
#
_entry.id   9c80fba038c7f56483643436e20b0f71
#
_cell.length_a   1.000
_cell.length_b   1.000
_cell.length_c   1.000
_cell.angle_alpha   90.00
_cell.angle_beta   90.00
_cell.angle_gamma   90.00
#
_symmetry.space_group_name_H-M   'P 1'
#
loop_
_entity.id
_entity.type
_entity.pdbx_description
1 polymer ?
#
loop_
_entity_poly.entity_id
_entity_poly.type
_entity_poly.pdbx_seq_one_letter_code
_entity_poly.pdbx_strand_id
1 'polypeptide(L)'
;MLVVLALVSIMVALIAPRLANTVRAIGVSGDRAETVRQIERLPILVRNDGHPLAIAADLPLQRAGMDLPDGWRVTTVTQVNVAASGICAAARLKVEGADVVEEWTMAAPDCRVVAL
;
A
#
# COMPACT_ATOMS: atom_id res chain seq x y z
N MET A 1 16.97 38.54 -28.92
CA MET A 1 15.99 38.43 -27.81
C MET A 1 14.86 37.46 -28.10
N LEU A 2 14.15 37.57 -29.20
CA LEU A 2 13.05 36.65 -29.54
C LEU A 2 13.50 35.19 -29.66
N VAL A 3 14.68 34.93 -30.18
CA VAL A 3 15.22 33.58 -30.35
C VAL A 3 15.53 32.94 -28.98
N VAL A 4 16.06 33.70 -28.02
CA VAL A 4 16.36 33.21 -26.69
C VAL A 4 15.08 32.85 -25.91
N LEU A 5 14.03 33.68 -26.02
CA LEU A 5 12.73 33.40 -25.42
C LEU A 5 12.09 32.14 -26.00
N ALA A 6 12.18 31.96 -27.33
CA ALA A 6 11.67 30.76 -27.99
C ALA A 6 12.41 29.50 -27.53
N LEU A 7 13.73 29.54 -27.38
CA LEU A 7 14.53 28.41 -26.92
C LEU A 7 14.19 28.03 -25.46
N VAL A 8 14.05 29.02 -24.57
CA VAL A 8 13.66 28.81 -23.20
C VAL A 8 12.27 28.18 -23.10
N SER A 9 11.31 28.64 -23.89
CA SER A 9 9.96 28.10 -23.95
C SER A 9 9.95 26.63 -24.37
N ILE A 10 10.75 26.25 -25.35
CA ILE A 10 10.88 24.87 -25.81
C ILE A 10 11.48 23.99 -24.74
N MET A 11 12.51 24.43 -24.03
CA MET A 11 13.11 23.67 -22.93
C MET A 11 12.13 23.43 -21.79
N VAL A 12 11.36 24.43 -21.38
CA VAL A 12 10.33 24.28 -20.33
C VAL A 12 9.25 23.29 -20.76
N ALA A 13 8.81 23.34 -22.01
CA ALA A 13 7.80 22.42 -22.53
C ALA A 13 8.29 20.96 -22.55
N LEU A 14 9.59 20.72 -22.74
CA LEU A 14 10.16 19.36 -22.72
C LEU A 14 10.35 18.81 -21.29
N ILE A 15 10.65 19.65 -20.32
CA ILE A 15 10.93 19.25 -18.94
C ILE A 15 9.65 19.02 -18.13
N ALA A 16 8.62 19.85 -18.31
CA ALA A 16 7.40 19.80 -17.51
C ALA A 16 6.69 18.43 -17.51
N PRO A 17 6.51 17.71 -18.65
CA PRO A 17 5.90 16.38 -18.64
C PRO A 17 6.69 15.34 -17.83
N ARG A 18 8.02 15.42 -17.85
CA ARG A 18 8.88 14.50 -17.07
C ARG A 18 8.73 14.71 -15.58
N LEU A 19 8.64 15.97 -15.13
CA LEU A 19 8.43 16.30 -13.73
C LEU A 19 7.08 15.75 -13.22
N ALA A 20 6.02 15.91 -13.99
CA ALA A 20 4.70 15.41 -13.65
C ALA A 20 4.71 13.88 -13.46
N ASN A 21 5.36 13.14 -14.36
CA ASN A 21 5.48 11.69 -14.27
C ASN A 21 6.31 11.25 -13.05
N THR A 22 7.38 11.97 -12.72
CA THR A 22 8.21 11.69 -11.54
C THR A 22 7.44 11.89 -10.24
N VAL A 23 6.69 12.96 -10.12
CA VAL A 23 5.86 13.26 -8.95
C VAL A 23 4.78 12.18 -8.76
N ARG A 24 4.13 11.74 -9.84
CA ARG A 24 3.15 10.66 -9.79
C ARG A 24 3.78 9.36 -9.30
N ALA A 25 4.94 8.98 -9.81
CA ALA A 25 5.65 7.76 -9.39
C ALA A 25 6.04 7.80 -7.92
N ILE A 26 6.49 8.95 -7.39
CA ILE A 26 6.81 9.14 -5.98
C ILE A 26 5.55 8.99 -5.12
N GLY A 27 4.42 9.56 -5.53
CA GLY A 27 3.15 9.45 -4.83
C GLY A 27 2.67 8.01 -4.71
N VAL A 28 2.69 7.23 -5.80
CA VAL A 28 2.32 5.81 -5.80
C VAL A 28 3.25 5.00 -4.90
N SER A 29 4.56 5.26 -4.95
CA SER A 29 5.54 4.57 -4.11
C SER A 29 5.33 4.89 -2.63
N GLY A 30 5.01 6.13 -2.28
CA GLY A 30 4.70 6.54 -0.90
C GLY A 30 3.43 5.87 -0.38
N ASP A 31 2.37 5.81 -1.18
CA ASP A 31 1.12 5.15 -0.82
C ASP A 31 1.31 3.64 -0.64
N ARG A 32 2.12 3.01 -1.47
CA ARG A 32 2.48 1.60 -1.34
C ARG A 32 3.19 1.34 -0.01
N ALA A 33 4.17 2.15 0.33
CA ALA A 33 4.91 2.03 1.59
C ALA A 33 4.00 2.22 2.80
N GLU A 34 3.06 3.15 2.73
CA GLU A 34 2.07 3.37 3.79
C GLU A 34 1.13 2.17 3.93
N THR A 35 0.68 1.59 2.82
CA THR A 35 -0.16 0.39 2.83
C THR A 35 0.58 -0.78 3.49
N VAL A 36 1.85 -0.99 3.15
CA VAL A 36 2.70 -2.02 3.80
C VAL A 36 2.79 -1.77 5.30
N ARG A 37 3.04 -0.54 5.72
CA ARG A 37 3.12 -0.19 7.15
C ARG A 37 1.83 -0.48 7.89
N GLN A 38 0.68 -0.16 7.30
CA GLN A 38 -0.62 -0.43 7.90
C GLN A 38 -0.85 -1.93 8.10
N ILE A 39 -0.46 -2.75 7.13
CA ILE A 39 -0.56 -4.20 7.26
C ILE A 39 0.38 -4.72 8.34
N GLU A 40 1.61 -4.27 8.37
CA GLU A 40 2.62 -4.69 9.35
C GLU A 40 2.30 -4.23 10.78
N ARG A 41 1.38 -3.28 10.96
CA ARG A 41 0.90 -2.84 12.27
C ARG A 41 -0.18 -3.73 12.86
N LEU A 42 -0.69 -4.70 12.12
CA LEU A 42 -1.75 -5.61 12.62
C LEU A 42 -1.41 -6.25 13.96
N PRO A 43 -0.19 -6.77 14.21
CA PRO A 43 0.14 -7.34 15.50
C PRO A 43 -0.02 -6.37 16.67
N ILE A 44 0.35 -5.11 16.47
CA ILE A 44 0.23 -4.06 17.48
C ILE A 44 -1.24 -3.73 17.75
N LEU A 45 -2.04 -3.61 16.71
CA LEU A 45 -3.48 -3.34 16.83
C LEU A 45 -4.19 -4.48 17.57
N VAL A 46 -3.86 -5.71 17.25
CA VAL A 46 -4.45 -6.89 17.91
C VAL A 46 -4.04 -6.97 19.39
N ARG A 47 -2.79 -6.72 19.71
CA ARG A 47 -2.33 -6.69 21.11
C ARG A 47 -3.03 -5.62 21.92
N ASN A 48 -3.21 -4.43 21.35
CA ASN A 48 -3.86 -3.31 22.02
C ASN A 48 -5.35 -3.60 22.25
N ASP A 49 -5.99 -4.27 21.31
CA ASP A 49 -7.39 -4.65 21.41
C ASP A 49 -7.62 -5.83 22.34
N GLY A 50 -6.63 -6.71 22.51
CA GLY A 50 -6.70 -7.88 23.37
C GLY A 50 -7.51 -9.03 22.82
N HIS A 51 -8.00 -8.96 21.58
CA HIS A 51 -8.80 -9.99 20.94
C HIS A 51 -8.12 -10.50 19.67
N PRO A 52 -8.18 -11.81 19.39
CA PRO A 52 -7.65 -12.32 18.13
C PRO A 52 -8.42 -11.78 16.93
N LEU A 53 -7.71 -11.57 15.83
CA LEU A 53 -8.30 -11.13 14.58
C LEU A 53 -8.45 -12.33 13.64
N ALA A 54 -9.65 -12.50 13.09
CA ALA A 54 -9.91 -13.50 12.06
C ALA A 54 -10.75 -12.86 10.96
N ILE A 55 -10.21 -12.80 9.75
CA ILE A 55 -10.90 -12.27 8.58
C ILE A 55 -10.96 -13.39 7.54
N ALA A 56 -12.17 -13.78 7.13
CA ALA A 56 -12.34 -14.79 6.10
C ALA A 56 -11.81 -14.31 4.75
N ALA A 57 -11.61 -15.24 3.83
CA ALA A 57 -11.18 -14.93 2.46
C ALA A 57 -12.21 -14.01 1.76
N ASP A 58 -11.74 -13.24 0.79
CA ASP A 58 -12.54 -12.31 -0.03
C ASP A 58 -13.21 -11.18 0.74
N LEU A 59 -12.68 -10.81 1.89
CA LEU A 59 -13.18 -9.68 2.68
C LEU A 59 -12.17 -8.53 2.72
N PRO A 60 -12.64 -7.27 2.87
CA PRO A 60 -11.73 -6.14 3.02
C PRO A 60 -10.91 -6.23 4.30
N LEU A 61 -9.60 -6.09 4.21
CA LEU A 61 -8.72 -6.07 5.37
C LEU A 61 -8.90 -4.80 6.22
N GLN A 62 -9.48 -3.76 5.66
CA GLN A 62 -9.82 -2.52 6.37
C GLN A 62 -10.73 -2.75 7.58
N ARG A 63 -11.43 -3.87 7.65
CA ARG A 63 -12.23 -4.26 8.81
C ARG A 63 -11.40 -4.37 10.09
N ALA A 64 -10.09 -4.56 9.97
CA ALA A 64 -9.19 -4.61 11.12
C ALA A 64 -8.86 -3.23 11.72
N GLY A 65 -9.43 -2.15 11.18
CA GLY A 65 -9.17 -0.79 11.65
C GLY A 65 -7.96 -0.13 10.98
N MET A 66 -7.58 -0.61 9.81
CA MET A 66 -6.49 -0.02 9.05
C MET A 66 -6.92 1.28 8.37
N ASP A 67 -6.00 2.25 8.32
CA ASP A 67 -6.19 3.52 7.63
C ASP A 67 -5.33 3.53 6.36
N LEU A 68 -5.92 3.18 5.23
CA LEU A 68 -5.23 3.09 3.95
C LEU A 68 -5.27 4.43 3.21
N PRO A 69 -4.26 4.72 2.35
CA PRO A 69 -4.31 5.89 1.47
C PRO A 69 -5.55 5.89 0.57
N ASP A 70 -6.00 7.07 0.16
CA ASP A 70 -7.17 7.22 -0.68
C ASP A 70 -7.02 6.43 -1.99
N GLY A 71 -8.05 5.68 -2.35
CA GLY A 71 -8.07 4.87 -3.55
C GLY A 71 -7.37 3.52 -3.41
N TRP A 72 -6.75 3.24 -2.27
CA TRP A 72 -6.13 1.93 -2.00
C TRP A 72 -7.08 1.00 -1.26
N ARG A 73 -7.07 -0.26 -1.68
CA ARG A 73 -7.94 -1.30 -1.11
C ARG A 73 -7.15 -2.59 -0.96
N VAL A 74 -7.27 -3.24 0.18
CA VAL A 74 -6.67 -4.54 0.46
C VAL A 74 -7.78 -5.54 0.73
N THR A 75 -7.80 -6.63 -0.02
CA THR A 75 -8.78 -7.71 0.12
C THR A 75 -8.04 -9.00 0.43
N THR A 76 -8.58 -9.81 1.32
CA THR A 76 -7.98 -11.09 1.66
C THR A 76 -8.19 -12.11 0.55
N VAL A 77 -7.13 -12.79 0.12
CA VAL A 77 -7.21 -13.94 -0.79
C VAL A 77 -7.39 -15.23 0.00
N THR A 78 -6.65 -15.35 1.10
CA THR A 78 -6.80 -16.42 2.08
C THR A 78 -7.21 -15.84 3.42
N GLN A 79 -7.72 -16.66 4.32
CA GLN A 79 -8.11 -16.21 5.65
C GLN A 79 -6.92 -15.58 6.40
N VAL A 80 -7.16 -14.43 7.02
CA VAL A 80 -6.16 -13.74 7.84
C VAL A 80 -6.45 -14.03 9.31
N ASN A 81 -5.47 -14.57 10.01
CA ASN A 81 -5.55 -14.87 11.45
C ASN A 81 -4.38 -14.24 12.18
N VAL A 82 -4.69 -13.46 13.20
CA VAL A 82 -3.70 -12.88 14.10
C VAL A 82 -4.12 -13.22 15.53
N ALA A 83 -3.25 -13.91 16.26
CA ALA A 83 -3.52 -14.27 17.66
C ALA A 83 -3.51 -13.03 18.55
N ALA A 84 -4.19 -13.11 19.70
CA ALA A 84 -4.21 -11.99 20.66
C ALA A 84 -2.82 -11.58 21.16
N SER A 85 -1.85 -12.49 21.10
CA SER A 85 -0.43 -12.21 21.39
C SER A 85 0.29 -11.42 20.30
N GLY A 86 -0.34 -11.22 19.15
CA GLY A 86 0.25 -10.54 18.00
C GLY A 86 0.95 -11.46 17.00
N ILE A 87 0.82 -12.78 17.15
CA ILE A 87 1.40 -13.75 16.22
C ILE A 87 0.50 -13.89 15.00
N CYS A 88 1.05 -13.63 13.81
CA CYS A 88 0.33 -13.73 12.55
C CYS A 88 0.53 -15.10 11.90
N ALA A 89 -0.54 -15.63 11.30
CA ALA A 89 -0.43 -16.74 10.38
C ALA A 89 -0.15 -16.21 8.97
N ALA A 90 0.53 -17.01 8.14
CA ALA A 90 0.78 -16.64 6.75
C ALA A 90 -0.52 -16.49 5.98
N ALA A 91 -0.62 -15.47 5.13
CA ALA A 91 -1.82 -15.20 4.36
C ALA A 91 -1.46 -14.50 3.04
N ARG A 92 -2.40 -14.52 2.11
CA ARG A 92 -2.28 -13.80 0.84
C ARG A 92 -3.28 -12.67 0.78
N LEU A 93 -2.86 -11.56 0.22
CA LEU A 93 -3.66 -10.34 0.11
C LEU A 93 -3.66 -9.84 -1.34
N LYS A 94 -4.82 -9.34 -1.78
CA LYS A 94 -4.94 -8.65 -3.05
C LYS A 94 -4.96 -7.15 -2.77
N VAL A 95 -4.00 -6.42 -3.34
CA VAL A 95 -3.85 -4.98 -3.14
C VAL A 95 -4.19 -4.25 -4.42
N GLU A 96 -5.13 -3.33 -4.34
CA GLU A 96 -5.55 -2.48 -5.44
C GLU A 96 -5.35 -1.01 -5.09
N GLY A 97 -4.78 -0.23 -6.01
CA GLY A 97 -4.60 1.21 -5.82
C GLY A 97 -3.89 1.84 -7.00
N ALA A 98 -4.23 3.08 -7.34
CA ALA A 98 -3.56 3.89 -8.36
C ALA A 98 -3.27 3.12 -9.67
N ASP A 99 -4.25 2.43 -10.22
CA ASP A 99 -4.17 1.58 -11.43
C ASP A 99 -3.26 0.36 -11.29
N VAL A 100 -2.93 -0.03 -10.06
CA VAL A 100 -2.10 -1.18 -9.75
C VAL A 100 -2.95 -2.25 -9.07
N VAL A 101 -2.81 -3.50 -9.51
CA VAL A 101 -3.40 -4.66 -8.86
C VAL A 101 -2.28 -5.66 -8.62
N GLU A 102 -2.01 -5.97 -7.36
CA GLU A 102 -0.92 -6.87 -6.97
C GLU A 102 -1.40 -7.87 -5.93
N GLU A 103 -0.74 -9.02 -5.87
CA GLU A 103 -0.92 -9.99 -4.81
C GLU A 103 0.30 -9.95 -3.89
N TRP A 104 0.07 -9.69 -2.61
CA TRP A 104 1.12 -9.66 -1.60
C TRP A 104 0.96 -10.84 -0.65
N THR A 105 2.07 -11.30 -0.11
CA THR A 105 2.10 -12.34 0.90
C THR A 105 2.41 -11.73 2.25
N MET A 106 1.60 -12.04 3.25
CA MET A 106 1.84 -11.68 4.65
C MET A 106 2.49 -12.88 5.33
N ALA A 107 3.71 -12.70 5.80
CA ALA A 107 4.50 -13.79 6.38
C ALA A 107 4.24 -13.96 7.87
N ALA A 108 4.32 -15.19 8.36
CA ALA A 108 4.33 -15.48 9.78
C ALA A 108 5.76 -15.27 10.34
N PRO A 109 5.91 -14.98 11.63
CA PRO A 109 4.88 -14.73 12.64
C PRO A 109 4.52 -13.24 12.83
N ASP A 110 5.18 -12.33 12.13
CA ASP A 110 5.17 -10.89 12.41
C ASP A 110 4.33 -10.06 11.45
N CYS A 111 3.54 -10.67 10.59
CA CYS A 111 2.76 -10.00 9.52
C CYS A 111 3.63 -9.23 8.52
N ARG A 112 4.84 -9.65 8.33
CA ARG A 112 5.75 -9.00 7.39
C ARG A 112 5.26 -9.16 5.95
N VAL A 113 5.17 -8.06 5.22
CA VAL A 113 4.67 -8.06 3.85
C VAL A 113 5.81 -8.31 2.86
N VAL A 114 5.57 -9.27 1.97
CA VAL A 114 6.44 -9.53 0.83
C VAL A 114 5.62 -9.30 -0.43
N ALA A 115 5.99 -8.30 -1.22
CA ALA A 115 5.36 -8.03 -2.50
C ALA A 115 5.88 -9.00 -3.55
N LEU A 116 4.96 -9.55 -4.35
CA LEU A 116 5.30 -10.45 -5.44
C LEU A 116 5.62 -9.68 -6.72
#